data_aa3c601d601a599d12eb08dcc80e0739
#
_entry.id   aa3c601d601a599d12eb08dcc80e0739
#
_cell.length_a   1.000
_cell.length_b   1.000
_cell.length_c   1.000
_cell.angle_alpha   90.00
_cell.angle_beta   90.00
_cell.angle_gamma   90.00
#
_symmetry.space_group_name_H-M   'P 1'
#
loop_
_entity.id
_entity.type
_entity.pdbx_description
1 polymer ?
#
loop_
_entity_poly.entity_id
_entity_poly.type
_entity_poly.pdbx_seq_one_letter_code
_entity_poly.pdbx_strand_id
1 'polypeptide(L)'
;PKYTPLSKRQDRPDAILWLLKNYQELTDGQISKLVGSTTGTVGLIRKRSYWNFSSLKPRDPVILGLCTQSIFEKALEKAKRRVEREKKAKLREEKKLKKALEEKVEN
;
A
#
# COMPACT_ATOMS: atom_id res chain seq x y z
N PRO A 1 20.03 -18.60 14.30
CA PRO A 1 18.99 -18.41 13.31
C PRO A 1 17.63 -18.75 13.87
N LYS A 2 16.73 -17.80 13.77
CA LYS A 2 15.40 -17.98 14.32
C LYS A 2 14.55 -18.82 13.36
N TYR A 3 14.17 -19.99 13.82
CA TYR A 3 13.26 -20.84 13.07
C TYR A 3 11.87 -20.19 13.03
N THR A 4 11.38 -19.91 11.82
CA THR A 4 10.03 -19.40 11.64
C THR A 4 9.11 -20.55 11.26
N PRO A 5 8.06 -20.86 12.07
CA PRO A 5 7.12 -21.91 11.71
C PRO A 5 6.49 -21.68 10.34
N LEU A 6 6.17 -22.77 9.65
CA LEU A 6 5.54 -22.72 8.32
C LEU A 6 4.26 -21.90 8.32
N SER A 7 3.47 -21.96 9.39
CA SER A 7 2.26 -21.17 9.56
C SER A 7 2.54 -19.65 9.51
N LYS A 8 3.63 -19.20 10.15
CA LYS A 8 4.01 -17.79 10.13
C LYS A 8 4.56 -17.33 8.78
N ARG A 9 5.12 -18.23 7.98
CA ARG A 9 5.58 -17.91 6.63
C ARG A 9 4.44 -17.59 5.69
N GLN A 10 3.28 -18.22 5.89
CA GLN A 10 2.07 -17.91 5.10
C GLN A 10 1.37 -16.64 5.60
N ASP A 11 1.53 -16.29 6.86
CA ASP A 11 0.90 -15.12 7.46
C ASP A 11 1.30 -13.82 6.75
N ARG A 12 2.58 -13.70 6.37
CA ARG A 12 3.07 -12.50 5.69
C ARG A 12 2.41 -12.26 4.34
N PRO A 13 2.38 -13.24 3.41
CA PRO A 13 1.66 -13.05 2.15
C PRO A 13 0.17 -12.81 2.33
N ASP A 14 -0.46 -13.48 3.30
CA ASP A 14 -1.87 -13.30 3.62
C ASP A 14 -2.14 -11.86 4.07
N ALA A 15 -1.28 -11.31 4.93
CA ALA A 15 -1.38 -9.94 5.40
C ALA A 15 -1.16 -8.93 4.26
N ILE A 16 -0.23 -9.20 3.36
CA ILE A 16 0.02 -8.35 2.19
C ILE A 16 -1.25 -8.28 1.33
N LEU A 17 -1.87 -9.42 1.06
CA LEU A 17 -3.10 -9.48 0.28
C LEU A 17 -4.22 -8.68 0.95
N TRP A 18 -4.38 -8.81 2.28
CA TRP A 18 -5.37 -8.07 3.04
C TRP A 18 -5.16 -6.56 2.93
N LEU A 19 -3.91 -6.10 3.07
CA LEU A 19 -3.56 -4.70 2.97
C LEU A 19 -3.82 -4.15 1.55
N LEU A 20 -3.48 -4.92 0.52
CA LEU A 20 -3.72 -4.52 -0.87
C LEU A 20 -5.21 -4.40 -1.20
N LYS A 21 -6.05 -5.24 -0.59
CA LYS A 21 -7.50 -5.19 -0.81
C LYS A 21 -8.19 -4.06 -0.05
N ASN A 22 -7.75 -3.79 1.18
CA ASN A 22 -8.43 -2.86 2.07
C ASN A 22 -7.82 -1.46 2.10
N TYR A 23 -6.52 -1.34 1.85
CA TYR A 23 -5.78 -0.07 1.97
C TYR A 23 -4.90 0.14 0.74
N GLN A 24 -5.51 0.55 -0.35
CA GLN A 24 -4.82 0.78 -1.62
C GLN A 24 -3.86 1.97 -1.58
N GLU A 25 -4.03 2.89 -0.62
CA GLU A 25 -3.16 4.04 -0.44
C GLU A 25 -1.77 3.69 0.07
N LEU A 26 -1.57 2.51 0.66
CA LEU A 26 -0.26 2.07 1.13
C LEU A 26 0.65 1.72 -0.04
N THR A 27 1.91 2.15 0.04
CA THR A 27 2.93 1.77 -0.96
C THR A 27 3.47 0.38 -0.69
N ASP A 28 4.09 -0.21 -1.70
CA ASP A 28 4.75 -1.52 -1.56
C ASP A 28 5.83 -1.47 -0.46
N GLY A 29 6.58 -0.36 -0.36
CA GLY A 29 7.57 -0.17 0.70
C GLY A 29 6.95 -0.13 2.08
N GLN A 30 5.82 0.56 2.25
CA GLN A 30 5.11 0.62 3.53
C GLN A 30 4.56 -0.74 3.93
N ILE A 31 3.95 -1.45 3.00
CA ILE A 31 3.42 -2.80 3.24
C ILE A 31 4.53 -3.76 3.64
N SER A 32 5.66 -3.73 2.92
CA SER A 32 6.80 -4.60 3.22
C SER A 32 7.35 -4.38 4.62
N LYS A 33 7.42 -3.13 5.07
CA LYS A 33 7.86 -2.79 6.43
C LYS A 33 6.87 -3.27 7.49
N LEU A 34 5.57 -3.12 7.23
CA LEU A 34 4.53 -3.53 8.18
C LEU A 34 4.53 -5.03 8.42
N VAL A 35 4.73 -5.83 7.39
CA VAL A 35 4.65 -7.29 7.50
C VAL A 35 6.02 -7.96 7.59
N GLY A 36 7.11 -7.20 7.46
CA GLY A 36 8.47 -7.75 7.49
C GLY A 36 8.82 -8.57 6.26
N SER A 37 8.31 -8.16 5.09
CA SER A 37 8.57 -8.81 3.81
C SER A 37 9.39 -7.90 2.89
N THR A 38 9.51 -8.27 1.63
CA THR A 38 10.22 -7.49 0.61
C THR A 38 9.24 -6.81 -0.34
N THR A 39 9.67 -5.69 -0.93
CA THR A 39 8.85 -4.98 -1.93
C THR A 39 8.60 -5.85 -3.16
N GLY A 40 9.57 -6.72 -3.52
CA GLY A 40 9.41 -7.67 -4.62
C GLY A 40 8.24 -8.62 -4.40
N THR A 41 8.12 -9.18 -3.19
CA THR A 41 7.01 -10.07 -2.84
C THR A 41 5.67 -9.33 -2.87
N VAL A 42 5.62 -8.10 -2.33
CA VAL A 42 4.42 -7.27 -2.39
C VAL A 42 4.00 -7.02 -3.83
N GLY A 43 4.95 -6.69 -4.71
CA GLY A 43 4.69 -6.47 -6.12
C GLY A 43 4.13 -7.71 -6.83
N LEU A 44 4.67 -8.89 -6.52
CA LEU A 44 4.17 -10.15 -7.08
C LEU A 44 2.73 -10.44 -6.67
N ILE A 45 2.40 -10.20 -5.41
CA ILE A 45 1.03 -10.41 -4.90
C ILE A 45 0.09 -9.38 -5.53
N ARG A 46 0.51 -8.12 -5.67
CA ARG A 46 -0.28 -7.07 -6.32
C ARG A 46 -0.62 -7.42 -7.76
N LYS A 47 0.34 -8.00 -8.49
CA LYS A 47 0.17 -8.43 -9.89
C LYS A 47 -0.50 -9.79 -10.03
N ARG A 48 -0.80 -10.46 -8.92
CA ARG A 48 -1.34 -11.83 -8.87
C ARG A 48 -0.39 -12.86 -9.50
N SER A 49 0.90 -12.55 -9.52
CA SER A 49 1.95 -13.43 -10.07
C SER A 49 2.68 -14.21 -8.98
N TYR A 50 2.26 -14.09 -7.73
CA TYR A 50 2.84 -14.84 -6.62
C TYR A 50 2.54 -16.33 -6.80
N TRP A 51 3.57 -17.19 -6.61
CA TRP A 51 3.49 -18.63 -6.90
C TRP A 51 2.34 -19.33 -6.17
N ASN A 52 1.97 -18.88 -4.97
CA ASN A 52 0.92 -19.48 -4.15
C ASN A 52 -0.28 -18.55 -3.95
N PHE A 53 -0.54 -17.69 -4.92
CA PHE A 53 -1.59 -16.67 -4.82
C PHE A 53 -2.97 -17.28 -4.55
N SER A 54 -3.29 -18.40 -5.20
CA SER A 54 -4.60 -19.04 -5.06
C SER A 54 -4.87 -19.58 -3.66
N SER A 55 -3.80 -19.85 -2.88
CA SER A 55 -3.92 -20.35 -1.50
C SER A 55 -3.94 -19.23 -0.47
N LEU A 56 -3.73 -17.97 -0.88
CA LEU A 56 -3.69 -16.85 0.05
C LEU A 56 -5.09 -16.52 0.56
N LYS A 57 -5.18 -16.27 1.87
CA LYS A 57 -6.42 -15.81 2.53
C LYS A 57 -6.14 -14.47 3.19
N PRO A 58 -6.90 -13.40 2.85
CA PRO A 58 -6.66 -12.10 3.48
C PRO A 58 -6.81 -12.17 4.99
N ARG A 59 -5.79 -11.69 5.72
CA ARG A 59 -5.77 -11.66 7.19
C ARG A 59 -5.15 -10.36 7.67
N ASP A 60 -5.72 -9.80 8.74
CA ASP A 60 -5.23 -8.57 9.37
C ASP A 60 -3.83 -8.79 9.97
N PRO A 61 -2.81 -7.98 9.56
CA PRO A 61 -1.46 -8.13 10.10
C PRO A 61 -1.35 -7.84 11.59
N VAL A 62 -2.22 -6.99 12.15
CA VAL A 62 -2.23 -6.71 13.59
C VAL A 62 -2.70 -7.93 14.36
N ILE A 63 -3.76 -8.60 13.91
CA ILE A 63 -4.27 -9.83 14.52
C ILE A 63 -3.23 -10.95 14.44
N LEU A 64 -2.51 -11.04 13.33
CA LEU A 64 -1.44 -12.02 13.15
C LEU A 64 -0.17 -11.72 13.96
N GLY A 65 -0.09 -10.55 14.59
CA GLY A 65 1.08 -10.14 15.35
C GLY A 65 2.28 -9.72 14.52
N LEU A 66 2.09 -9.40 13.25
CA LEU A 66 3.17 -8.95 12.37
C LEU A 66 3.55 -7.50 12.61
N CYS A 67 2.60 -6.67 13.05
CA CYS A 67 2.83 -5.29 13.45
C CYS A 67 1.87 -4.90 14.56
N THR A 68 2.19 -3.81 15.27
CA THR A 68 1.30 -3.26 16.31
C THR A 68 0.27 -2.36 15.67
N GLN A 69 -0.86 -2.16 16.36
CA GLN A 69 -1.91 -1.24 15.92
C GLN A 69 -1.37 0.18 15.74
N SER A 70 -0.50 0.62 16.67
CA SER A 70 0.11 1.95 16.62
C SER A 70 0.97 2.16 15.37
N ILE A 71 1.81 1.19 15.03
CA ILE A 71 2.66 1.24 13.83
C ILE A 71 1.79 1.24 12.57
N PHE A 72 0.75 0.42 12.55
CA PHE A 72 -0.19 0.33 11.43
C PHE A 72 -0.91 1.67 11.21
N GLU A 73 -1.41 2.30 12.27
CA GLU A 73 -2.08 3.60 12.19
C GLU A 73 -1.16 4.70 11.68
N LYS A 74 0.11 4.72 12.13
CA LYS A 74 1.11 5.69 11.64
C LYS A 74 1.36 5.52 10.15
N ALA A 75 1.45 4.29 9.67
CA ALA A 75 1.63 4.01 8.24
C ALA A 75 0.43 4.48 7.43
N LEU A 76 -0.79 4.26 7.93
CA LEU A 76 -2.02 4.73 7.29
C LEU A 76 -2.08 6.26 7.22
N GLU A 77 -1.69 6.96 8.29
CA GLU A 77 -1.65 8.42 8.31
C GLU A 77 -0.68 8.96 7.25
N LYS A 78 0.51 8.39 7.16
CA LYS A 78 1.50 8.78 6.14
C LYS A 78 0.96 8.58 4.73
N ALA A 79 0.30 7.44 4.49
CA ALA A 79 -0.29 7.13 3.20
C ALA A 79 -1.39 8.12 2.83
N LYS A 80 -2.27 8.43 3.78
CA LYS A 80 -3.36 9.41 3.58
C LYS A 80 -2.82 10.80 3.27
N ARG A 81 -1.81 11.26 4.02
CA ARG A 81 -1.18 12.55 3.77
C ARG A 81 -0.56 12.63 2.39
N ARG A 82 0.10 11.56 1.96
CA ARG A 82 0.69 11.49 0.62
C ARG A 82 -0.38 11.57 -0.46
N VAL A 83 -1.46 10.82 -0.34
CA VAL A 83 -2.58 10.84 -1.28
C VAL A 83 -3.21 12.23 -1.35
N GLU A 84 -3.40 12.88 -0.21
CA GLU A 84 -3.93 14.25 -0.15
C GLU A 84 -3.00 15.24 -0.86
N ARG A 85 -1.69 15.13 -0.64
CA ARG A 85 -0.70 15.98 -1.33
C ARG A 85 -0.74 15.78 -2.84
N GLU A 86 -0.83 14.54 -3.30
CA GLU A 86 -0.93 14.22 -4.72
C GLU A 86 -2.21 14.78 -5.33
N LYS A 87 -3.33 14.68 -4.63
CA LYS A 87 -4.61 15.26 -5.06
C LYS A 87 -4.55 16.78 -5.16
N LYS A 88 -3.96 17.44 -4.16
CA LYS A 88 -3.78 18.90 -4.19
C LYS A 88 -2.87 19.34 -5.32
N ALA A 89 -1.79 18.62 -5.57
CA ALA A 89 -0.87 18.89 -6.66
C ALA A 89 -1.56 18.77 -8.01
N LYS A 90 -2.35 17.72 -8.22
CA LYS A 90 -3.14 17.52 -9.44
C LYS A 90 -4.17 18.63 -9.64
N LEU A 91 -4.86 19.03 -8.58
CA LEU A 91 -5.83 20.13 -8.64
C LEU A 91 -5.17 21.45 -9.00
N ARG A 92 -3.97 21.71 -8.47
CA ARG A 92 -3.21 22.92 -8.83
C ARG A 92 -2.80 22.91 -10.29
N GLU A 93 -2.34 21.78 -10.80
CA GLU A 93 -1.97 21.62 -12.21
C GLU A 93 -3.17 21.81 -13.14
N GLU A 94 -4.31 21.21 -12.79
CA GLU A 94 -5.55 21.37 -13.55
C GLU A 94 -6.02 22.82 -13.59
N LYS A 95 -5.95 23.54 -12.46
CA LYS A 95 -6.29 24.95 -12.38
C LYS A 95 -5.35 25.82 -13.23
N LYS A 96 -4.05 25.53 -13.21
CA LYS A 96 -3.07 26.23 -14.03
C LYS A 96 -3.31 25.99 -15.52
N LEU A 97 -3.64 24.76 -15.90
CA LEU A 97 -3.97 24.41 -17.28
C LEU A 97 -5.24 25.10 -17.76
N LYS A 98 -6.28 25.14 -16.93
CA LYS A 98 -7.52 25.87 -17.25
C LYS A 98 -7.27 27.36 -17.43
N LYS A 99 -6.49 27.97 -16.53
CA LYS A 99 -6.13 29.40 -16.68
C LYS A 99 -5.36 29.68 -17.96
N ALA A 100 -4.38 28.83 -18.28
CA ALA A 100 -3.59 28.98 -19.50
C ALA A 100 -4.45 28.82 -20.74
N LEU A 101 -5.42 27.90 -20.74
CA LEU A 101 -6.36 27.70 -21.84
C LEU A 101 -7.33 28.87 -21.97
N GLU A 102 -7.84 29.40 -20.85
CA GLU A 102 -8.73 30.57 -20.85
C GLU A 102 -8.01 31.81 -21.35
N GLU A 103 -6.76 32.04 -20.96
CA GLU A 103 -5.95 33.18 -21.46
C GLU A 103 -5.69 33.07 -22.96
N LYS A 104 -5.53 31.87 -23.50
CA LYS A 104 -5.37 31.66 -24.96
C LYS A 104 -6.65 31.90 -25.74
N VAL A 105 -7.80 31.63 -25.13
CA VAL A 105 -9.10 31.79 -25.80
C VAL A 105 -9.53 33.28 -25.87
N GLU A 106 -9.09 34.09 -24.90
CA GLU A 106 -9.41 35.52 -24.88
C GLU A 106 -8.60 36.36 -25.88
N ASN A 107 -7.53 35.81 -26.41
CA ASN A 107 -6.72 36.47 -27.44
C ASN A 107 -7.11 36.00 -28.82
#